data_1746bc8576c4bb928e58e3166e52156b
#
_entry.id   1746bc8576c4bb928e58e3166e52156b
#
_cell.length_a   1.000
_cell.length_b   1.000
_cell.length_c   1.000
_cell.angle_alpha   90.00
_cell.angle_beta   90.00
_cell.angle_gamma   90.00
#
_symmetry.space_group_name_H-M   'P 1'
#
loop_
_entity.id
_entity.type
_entity.pdbx_description
1 polymer ?
#
loop_
_entity_poly.entity_id
_entity_poly.type
_entity_poly.pdbx_seq_one_letter_code
_entity_poly.pdbx_strand_id
1 'polypeptide(L)'
;MKKPLQDKVAIITGSSRGIGAEIARTLAGAGAKVVVNYLGNQKAAEAVCTAIAEAGGESQAVRADVGNSAEMRKLFDAAVERFSRVDILVNNAGVLLSRSIAEISDEEFDRVLDINVKSVFYALREASTRLADGGRVVSLSSTVTRLMLPNYGAYAASKGAVEQLTRVFAKEQGERGITANIVSPGPVNTEMFTTGKSEETIKRMAGMSFVGRVGQPADIARVVLFLVSDEAGWVTGQNISASGGVA
;
A
#
# COMPACT_ATOMS: atom_id res chain seq x y z
N MET A 1 -20.58 -5.05 19.62
CA MET A 1 -19.93 -6.08 18.77
C MET A 1 -18.43 -5.78 18.68
N LYS A 2 -17.58 -6.80 18.71
CA LYS A 2 -16.12 -6.62 18.56
C LYS A 2 -15.83 -6.14 17.12
N LYS A 3 -14.94 -5.13 16.99
CA LYS A 3 -14.53 -4.63 15.66
C LYS A 3 -13.67 -5.70 14.94
N PRO A 4 -13.71 -5.81 13.60
CA PRO A 4 -13.04 -6.90 12.86
C PRO A 4 -11.52 -6.94 13.04
N LEU A 5 -10.87 -5.79 13.31
CA LEU A 5 -9.43 -5.70 13.53
C LEU A 5 -9.08 -5.31 14.97
N GLN A 6 -9.98 -5.58 15.92
CA GLN A 6 -9.74 -5.24 17.31
C GLN A 6 -8.44 -5.88 17.82
N ASP A 7 -7.57 -5.06 18.43
CA ASP A 7 -6.27 -5.42 19.00
C ASP A 7 -5.19 -5.83 17.96
N LYS A 8 -5.47 -5.70 16.66
CA LYS A 8 -4.47 -5.89 15.60
C LYS A 8 -3.59 -4.66 15.44
N VAL A 9 -2.34 -4.85 15.06
CA VAL A 9 -1.37 -3.78 14.77
C VAL A 9 -1.01 -3.78 13.31
N ALA A 10 -1.20 -2.64 12.63
CA ALA A 10 -0.96 -2.47 11.20
C ALA A 10 0.15 -1.46 10.93
N ILE A 11 1.13 -1.85 10.12
CA ILE A 11 2.11 -0.94 9.50
C ILE A 11 1.62 -0.63 8.08
N ILE A 12 1.47 0.67 7.75
CA ILE A 12 1.14 1.10 6.40
C ILE A 12 2.25 2.03 5.89
N THR A 13 2.99 1.60 4.87
CA THR A 13 4.07 2.42 4.30
C THR A 13 3.52 3.54 3.43
N GLY A 14 4.12 4.75 3.51
CA GLY A 14 3.70 5.91 2.73
C GLY A 14 2.27 6.37 3.02
N SER A 15 1.85 6.36 4.29
CA SER A 15 0.45 6.55 4.69
C SER A 15 0.12 7.96 5.19
N SER A 16 0.95 8.96 4.90
CA SER A 16 0.66 10.35 5.25
C SER A 16 -0.34 11.05 4.30
N ARG A 17 -0.65 10.45 3.14
CA ARG A 17 -1.58 11.01 2.13
C ARG A 17 -2.19 9.93 1.23
N GLY A 18 -3.16 10.34 0.42
CA GLY A 18 -3.74 9.53 -0.64
C GLY A 18 -4.34 8.21 -0.17
N ILE A 19 -4.09 7.13 -0.92
CA ILE A 19 -4.61 5.78 -0.63
C ILE A 19 -4.12 5.31 0.74
N GLY A 20 -2.83 5.49 1.05
CA GLY A 20 -2.25 5.04 2.32
C GLY A 20 -2.89 5.68 3.55
N ALA A 21 -3.18 6.99 3.50
CA ALA A 21 -3.85 7.70 4.58
C ALA A 21 -5.30 7.21 4.78
N GLU A 22 -5.99 6.91 3.69
CA GLU A 22 -7.34 6.38 3.78
C GLU A 22 -7.36 4.93 4.30
N ILE A 23 -6.39 4.10 3.88
CA ILE A 23 -6.20 2.76 4.47
C ILE A 23 -5.95 2.88 5.97
N ALA A 24 -5.07 3.80 6.41
CA ALA A 24 -4.76 4.01 7.82
C ALA A 24 -6.02 4.34 8.63
N ARG A 25 -6.83 5.30 8.17
CA ARG A 25 -8.11 5.67 8.82
C ARG A 25 -9.10 4.50 8.82
N THR A 26 -9.24 3.81 7.71
CA THR A 26 -10.18 2.68 7.56
C THR A 26 -9.83 1.53 8.50
N LEU A 27 -8.54 1.13 8.59
CA LEU A 27 -8.12 0.04 9.48
C LEU A 27 -8.22 0.45 10.94
N ALA A 28 -7.90 1.70 11.30
CA ALA A 28 -8.10 2.22 12.64
C ALA A 28 -9.58 2.24 13.04
N GLY A 29 -10.47 2.69 12.16
CA GLY A 29 -11.92 2.64 12.35
C GLY A 29 -12.44 1.21 12.59
N ALA A 30 -11.79 0.22 11.98
CA ALA A 30 -12.06 -1.20 12.17
C ALA A 30 -11.42 -1.79 13.46
N GLY A 31 -10.69 -1.00 14.24
CA GLY A 31 -10.14 -1.38 15.55
C GLY A 31 -8.65 -1.67 15.57
N ALA A 32 -7.94 -1.52 14.44
CA ALA A 32 -6.50 -1.69 14.43
C ALA A 32 -5.77 -0.50 15.07
N LYS A 33 -4.63 -0.78 15.71
CA LYS A 33 -3.61 0.21 16.05
C LYS A 33 -2.72 0.41 14.84
N VAL A 34 -2.44 1.64 14.45
CA VAL A 34 -1.85 1.93 13.15
C VAL A 34 -0.53 2.68 13.26
N VAL A 35 0.50 2.18 12.58
CA VAL A 35 1.74 2.91 12.32
C VAL A 35 1.62 3.62 10.98
N VAL A 36 1.59 4.96 11.04
CA VAL A 36 1.54 5.86 9.89
C VAL A 36 2.97 6.21 9.47
N ASN A 37 3.47 5.57 8.43
CA ASN A 37 4.82 5.86 7.93
C ASN A 37 4.81 7.06 6.96
N TYR A 38 5.83 7.89 7.11
CA TYR A 38 6.11 9.01 6.21
C TYR A 38 7.63 9.23 6.03
N LEU A 39 8.03 9.96 5.00
CA LEU A 39 9.43 10.37 4.79
C LEU A 39 9.62 11.87 5.01
N GLY A 40 8.92 12.72 4.26
CA GLY A 40 9.18 14.17 4.23
C GLY A 40 8.10 15.04 4.87
N ASN A 41 6.85 14.61 4.91
CA ASN A 41 5.74 15.44 5.38
C ASN A 41 5.18 14.97 6.73
N GLN A 42 5.85 15.40 7.80
CA GLN A 42 5.47 15.10 9.18
C GLN A 42 4.07 15.63 9.51
N LYS A 43 3.77 16.88 9.14
CA LYS A 43 2.47 17.51 9.43
C LYS A 43 1.30 16.71 8.82
N ALA A 44 1.47 16.18 7.59
CA ALA A 44 0.45 15.37 6.98
C ALA A 44 0.27 14.02 7.70
N ALA A 45 1.35 13.39 8.18
CA ALA A 45 1.27 12.16 8.95
C ALA A 45 0.60 12.40 10.32
N GLU A 46 0.94 13.49 11.00
CA GLU A 46 0.31 13.90 12.26
C GLU A 46 -1.18 14.20 12.09
N ALA A 47 -1.58 14.84 10.99
CA ALA A 47 -2.99 15.09 10.68
C ALA A 47 -3.78 13.76 10.49
N VAL A 48 -3.16 12.74 9.89
CA VAL A 48 -3.77 11.40 9.81
C VAL A 48 -3.94 10.80 11.21
N CYS A 49 -2.92 10.89 12.06
CA CYS A 49 -2.99 10.40 13.44
C CYS A 49 -4.04 11.14 14.26
N THR A 50 -4.14 12.45 14.12
CA THR A 50 -5.17 13.28 14.79
C THR A 50 -6.56 12.84 14.38
N ALA A 51 -6.83 12.67 13.07
CA ALA A 51 -8.12 12.21 12.60
C ALA A 51 -8.47 10.78 13.10
N ILE A 52 -7.47 9.91 13.24
CA ILE A 52 -7.65 8.56 13.84
C ILE A 52 -8.00 8.68 15.32
N ALA A 53 -7.32 9.55 16.08
CA ALA A 53 -7.58 9.76 17.51
C ALA A 53 -8.96 10.38 17.76
N GLU A 54 -9.38 11.36 16.95
CA GLU A 54 -10.73 11.97 17.01
C GLU A 54 -11.84 10.95 16.74
N ALA A 55 -11.54 9.91 15.91
CA ALA A 55 -12.46 8.78 15.69
C ALA A 55 -12.35 7.66 16.76
N GLY A 56 -11.56 7.88 17.83
CA GLY A 56 -11.38 6.94 18.94
C GLY A 56 -10.44 5.78 18.64
N GLY A 57 -9.57 5.90 17.63
CA GLY A 57 -8.53 4.91 17.29
C GLY A 57 -7.17 5.26 17.88
N GLU A 58 -6.22 4.33 17.77
CA GLU A 58 -4.83 4.51 18.18
C GLU A 58 -3.89 4.51 16.96
N SER A 59 -2.95 5.45 16.91
CA SER A 59 -1.93 5.48 15.86
C SER A 59 -0.64 6.15 16.32
N GLN A 60 0.43 5.93 15.54
CA GLN A 60 1.72 6.57 15.72
C GLN A 60 2.30 6.96 14.35
N ALA A 61 2.72 8.20 14.19
CA ALA A 61 3.48 8.63 13.02
C ALA A 61 4.97 8.25 13.19
N VAL A 62 5.54 7.57 12.19
CA VAL A 62 6.94 7.15 12.21
C VAL A 62 7.63 7.57 10.91
N ARG A 63 8.67 8.40 11.05
CA ARG A 63 9.52 8.79 9.92
C ARG A 63 10.47 7.63 9.58
N ALA A 64 10.40 7.13 8.35
CA ALA A 64 11.35 6.17 7.81
C ALA A 64 11.38 6.25 6.29
N ASP A 65 12.59 6.22 5.71
CA ASP A 65 12.78 5.98 4.29
C ASP A 65 12.63 4.48 4.02
N VAL A 66 11.54 4.10 3.38
CA VAL A 66 11.26 2.70 3.05
C VAL A 66 12.22 2.10 2.03
N GLY A 67 12.90 2.92 1.23
CA GLY A 67 13.98 2.52 0.32
C GLY A 67 15.28 2.17 1.06
N ASN A 68 15.37 2.45 2.35
CA ASN A 68 16.53 2.13 3.20
C ASN A 68 16.20 0.95 4.13
N SER A 69 16.98 -0.12 4.02
CA SER A 69 16.75 -1.36 4.77
C SER A 69 16.86 -1.18 6.29
N ALA A 70 17.76 -0.33 6.76
CA ALA A 70 17.93 -0.06 8.20
C ALA A 70 16.77 0.78 8.76
N GLU A 71 16.24 1.73 7.97
CA GLU A 71 15.08 2.51 8.37
C GLU A 71 13.78 1.69 8.32
N MET A 72 13.65 0.76 7.36
CA MET A 72 12.55 -0.22 7.36
C MET A 72 12.55 -1.05 8.65
N ARG A 73 13.72 -1.53 9.10
CA ARG A 73 13.83 -2.25 10.37
C ARG A 73 13.38 -1.39 11.56
N LYS A 74 13.82 -0.14 11.63
CA LYS A 74 13.38 0.82 12.67
C LYS A 74 11.87 1.07 12.65
N LEU A 75 11.24 1.03 11.47
CA LEU A 75 9.79 1.15 11.37
C LEU A 75 9.07 -0.02 12.07
N PHE A 76 9.57 -1.25 11.90
CA PHE A 76 9.05 -2.42 12.62
C PHE A 76 9.39 -2.36 14.11
N ASP A 77 10.60 -1.88 14.49
CA ASP A 77 10.98 -1.69 15.88
C ASP A 77 10.03 -0.75 16.61
N ALA A 78 9.73 0.40 15.99
CA ALA A 78 8.79 1.37 16.55
C ALA A 78 7.37 0.80 16.73
N ALA A 79 6.91 -0.06 15.81
CA ALA A 79 5.63 -0.73 15.94
C ALA A 79 5.61 -1.70 17.13
N VAL A 80 6.67 -2.51 17.28
CA VAL A 80 6.79 -3.47 18.38
C VAL A 80 6.99 -2.75 19.72
N GLU A 81 7.79 -1.71 19.78
CA GLU A 81 8.01 -0.90 20.98
C GLU A 81 6.71 -0.27 21.47
N ARG A 82 5.91 0.29 20.56
CA ARG A 82 4.67 1.00 20.91
C ARG A 82 3.49 0.08 21.17
N PHE A 83 3.36 -1.01 20.41
CA PHE A 83 2.16 -1.85 20.36
C PHE A 83 2.43 -3.34 20.64
N SER A 84 3.69 -3.73 20.89
CA SER A 84 4.16 -5.07 21.29
C SER A 84 4.08 -6.15 20.19
N ARG A 85 3.53 -5.87 19.00
CA ARG A 85 3.37 -6.83 17.90
C ARG A 85 3.17 -6.14 16.56
N VAL A 86 3.22 -6.92 15.49
CA VAL A 86 2.75 -6.53 14.15
C VAL A 86 1.91 -7.67 13.58
N ASP A 87 0.68 -7.37 13.15
CA ASP A 87 -0.25 -8.34 12.55
C ASP A 87 -0.48 -8.09 11.07
N ILE A 88 -0.43 -6.83 10.65
CA ILE A 88 -0.80 -6.41 9.30
C ILE A 88 0.31 -5.55 8.72
N LEU A 89 0.72 -5.86 7.49
CA LEU A 89 1.62 -5.04 6.69
C LEU A 89 0.92 -4.61 5.41
N VAL A 90 0.86 -3.30 5.17
CA VAL A 90 0.40 -2.75 3.88
C VAL A 90 1.55 -2.02 3.20
N ASN A 91 2.07 -2.62 2.13
CA ASN A 91 3.07 -2.03 1.25
C ASN A 91 2.39 -1.09 0.26
N ASN A 92 2.26 0.18 0.64
CA ASN A 92 1.59 1.21 -0.15
C ASN A 92 2.57 2.27 -0.70
N ALA A 93 3.70 2.51 -0.06
CA ALA A 93 4.67 3.48 -0.53
C ALA A 93 5.07 3.22 -1.98
N GLY A 94 5.18 4.30 -2.77
CA GLY A 94 5.58 4.20 -4.15
C GLY A 94 5.65 5.57 -4.83
N VAL A 95 6.36 5.60 -5.95
CA VAL A 95 6.47 6.76 -6.84
C VAL A 95 6.03 6.36 -8.23
N LEU A 96 5.43 7.32 -8.94
CA LEU A 96 5.06 7.19 -10.34
C LEU A 96 6.14 7.87 -11.19
N LEU A 97 6.64 7.17 -12.21
CA LEU A 97 7.42 7.74 -13.30
C LEU A 97 6.67 7.49 -14.60
N SER A 98 6.36 8.56 -15.33
CA SER A 98 5.72 8.51 -16.64
C SER A 98 6.64 9.17 -17.66
N ARG A 99 7.42 8.34 -18.36
CA ARG A 99 8.40 8.74 -19.38
C ARG A 99 8.69 7.55 -20.29
N SER A 100 9.03 7.81 -21.58
CA SER A 100 9.41 6.73 -22.49
C SER A 100 10.70 6.05 -22.02
N ILE A 101 10.86 4.76 -22.31
CA ILE A 101 12.04 3.98 -21.90
C ILE A 101 13.34 4.64 -22.41
N ALA A 102 13.30 5.23 -23.60
CA ALA A 102 14.46 5.87 -24.20
C ALA A 102 14.91 7.16 -23.48
N GLU A 103 14.04 7.77 -22.68
CA GLU A 103 14.28 9.07 -22.01
C GLU A 103 14.49 8.96 -20.50
N ILE A 104 14.31 7.77 -19.93
CA ILE A 104 14.52 7.54 -18.48
C ILE A 104 16.02 7.51 -18.21
N SER A 105 16.50 8.34 -17.26
CA SER A 105 17.88 8.23 -16.79
C SER A 105 18.07 7.05 -15.85
N ASP A 106 19.32 6.60 -15.68
CA ASP A 106 19.68 5.53 -14.76
C ASP A 106 19.24 5.87 -13.31
N GLU A 107 19.43 7.13 -12.88
CA GLU A 107 19.06 7.61 -11.55
C GLU A 107 17.53 7.62 -11.34
N GLU A 108 16.76 7.98 -12.37
CA GLU A 108 15.31 7.92 -12.32
C GLU A 108 14.81 6.48 -12.24
N PHE A 109 15.42 5.57 -12.99
CA PHE A 109 15.11 4.15 -12.97
C PHE A 109 15.44 3.53 -11.60
N ASP A 110 16.65 3.78 -11.11
CA ASP A 110 17.11 3.29 -9.79
C ASP A 110 16.19 3.79 -8.67
N ARG A 111 15.81 5.06 -8.69
CA ARG A 111 14.87 5.62 -7.72
C ARG A 111 13.51 4.91 -7.72
N VAL A 112 12.98 4.59 -8.90
CA VAL A 112 11.73 3.84 -9.01
C VAL A 112 11.89 2.45 -8.40
N LEU A 113 13.00 1.76 -8.67
CA LEU A 113 13.27 0.44 -8.11
C LEU A 113 13.48 0.50 -6.60
N ASP A 114 14.23 1.47 -6.10
CA ASP A 114 14.49 1.62 -4.66
C ASP A 114 13.20 1.81 -3.88
N ILE A 115 12.34 2.71 -4.35
CA ILE A 115 11.11 3.05 -3.62
C ILE A 115 10.00 2.01 -3.86
N ASN A 116 9.82 1.50 -5.09
CA ASN A 116 8.69 0.62 -5.41
C ASN A 116 8.99 -0.86 -5.16
N VAL A 117 10.25 -1.30 -5.36
CA VAL A 117 10.62 -2.72 -5.31
C VAL A 117 11.40 -3.05 -4.06
N LYS A 118 12.54 -2.35 -3.81
CA LYS A 118 13.37 -2.65 -2.64
C LYS A 118 12.63 -2.40 -1.33
N SER A 119 11.77 -1.37 -1.27
CA SER A 119 10.93 -1.13 -0.09
C SER A 119 10.04 -2.31 0.24
N VAL A 120 9.38 -2.89 -0.76
CA VAL A 120 8.52 -4.07 -0.58
C VAL A 120 9.36 -5.28 -0.17
N PHE A 121 10.49 -5.51 -0.82
CA PHE A 121 11.41 -6.58 -0.45
C PHE A 121 11.88 -6.44 1.01
N TYR A 122 12.30 -5.25 1.45
CA TYR A 122 12.72 -5.02 2.82
C TYR A 122 11.59 -5.23 3.83
N ALA A 123 10.39 -4.74 3.51
CA ALA A 123 9.23 -4.92 4.37
C ALA A 123 8.81 -6.40 4.48
N LEU A 124 8.80 -7.15 3.38
CA LEU A 124 8.51 -8.59 3.38
C LEU A 124 9.58 -9.37 4.15
N ARG A 125 10.86 -9.00 4.02
CA ARG A 125 11.94 -9.63 4.79
C ARG A 125 11.78 -9.41 6.30
N GLU A 126 11.44 -8.22 6.76
CA GLU A 126 11.14 -7.98 8.18
C GLU A 126 9.86 -8.74 8.60
N ALA A 127 8.82 -8.73 7.75
CA ALA A 127 7.57 -9.42 8.02
C ALA A 127 7.73 -10.94 8.13
N SER A 128 8.67 -11.55 7.39
CA SER A 128 8.90 -13.01 7.42
C SER A 128 9.25 -13.55 8.81
N THR A 129 9.82 -12.72 9.68
CA THR A 129 10.21 -13.12 11.04
C THR A 129 9.45 -12.40 12.14
N ARG A 130 8.87 -11.24 11.85
CA ARG A 130 8.31 -10.33 12.87
C ARG A 130 6.80 -10.18 12.81
N LEU A 131 6.17 -10.58 11.70
CA LEU A 131 4.72 -10.62 11.63
C LEU A 131 4.19 -11.76 12.51
N ALA A 132 3.12 -11.52 13.23
CA ALA A 132 2.48 -12.55 14.03
C ALA A 132 1.92 -13.68 13.15
N ASP A 133 1.84 -14.91 13.66
CA ASP A 133 1.17 -16.01 12.98
C ASP A 133 -0.29 -15.66 12.74
N GLY A 134 -0.83 -16.07 11.60
CA GLY A 134 -2.12 -15.63 11.13
C GLY A 134 -2.15 -14.19 10.63
N GLY A 135 -0.97 -13.56 10.40
CA GLY A 135 -0.85 -12.19 9.92
C GLY A 135 -1.37 -11.98 8.50
N ARG A 136 -1.40 -10.72 8.09
CA ARG A 136 -1.95 -10.30 6.78
C ARG A 136 -1.00 -9.34 6.08
N VAL A 137 -0.73 -9.59 4.80
CA VAL A 137 0.07 -8.69 3.96
C VAL A 137 -0.75 -8.27 2.75
N VAL A 138 -0.76 -6.97 2.45
CA VAL A 138 -1.31 -6.43 1.21
C VAL A 138 -0.28 -5.52 0.56
N SER A 139 0.04 -5.79 -0.72
CA SER A 139 0.94 -4.93 -1.50
C SER A 139 0.17 -4.22 -2.61
N LEU A 140 0.35 -2.89 -2.71
CA LEU A 140 -0.28 -2.08 -3.75
C LEU A 140 0.54 -2.19 -5.06
N SER A 141 -0.06 -2.84 -6.07
CA SER A 141 0.39 -2.83 -7.45
C SER A 141 -0.33 -1.72 -8.23
N SER A 142 -0.63 -1.94 -9.48
CA SER A 142 -1.37 -1.04 -10.37
C SER A 142 -1.92 -1.80 -11.58
N THR A 143 -3.05 -1.36 -12.12
CA THR A 143 -3.58 -1.88 -13.39
C THR A 143 -2.66 -1.65 -14.59
N VAL A 144 -1.66 -0.77 -14.50
CA VAL A 144 -0.69 -0.54 -15.58
C VAL A 144 0.11 -1.81 -15.94
N THR A 145 0.25 -2.78 -15.03
CA THR A 145 0.88 -4.07 -15.31
C THR A 145 0.14 -4.90 -16.36
N ARG A 146 -1.15 -4.62 -16.57
CA ARG A 146 -2.02 -5.27 -17.56
C ARG A 146 -2.32 -4.37 -18.76
N LEU A 147 -2.43 -3.06 -18.54
CA LEU A 147 -2.79 -2.10 -19.58
C LEU A 147 -1.63 -1.78 -20.55
N MET A 148 -0.39 -2.01 -20.14
CA MET A 148 0.82 -1.79 -20.95
C MET A 148 0.84 -0.41 -21.62
N LEU A 149 0.53 0.62 -20.83
CA LEU A 149 0.44 1.99 -21.34
C LEU A 149 1.83 2.51 -21.76
N PRO A 150 1.95 3.21 -22.92
CA PRO A 150 3.17 3.94 -23.27
C PRO A 150 3.61 4.88 -22.13
N ASN A 151 4.91 5.07 -21.98
CA ASN A 151 5.54 5.89 -20.94
C ASN A 151 5.48 5.34 -19.51
N TYR A 152 4.93 4.16 -19.30
CA TYR A 152 4.86 3.54 -17.96
C TYR A 152 5.82 2.35 -17.78
N GLY A 153 6.79 2.14 -18.67
CA GLY A 153 7.64 0.95 -18.70
C GLY A 153 8.32 0.66 -17.37
N ALA A 154 9.10 1.60 -16.83
CA ALA A 154 9.80 1.43 -15.54
C ALA A 154 8.82 1.24 -14.36
N TYR A 155 7.74 2.03 -14.33
CA TYR A 155 6.72 1.91 -13.31
C TYR A 155 5.98 0.58 -13.37
N ALA A 156 5.56 0.13 -14.56
CA ALA A 156 4.90 -1.16 -14.75
C ALA A 156 5.81 -2.33 -14.36
N ALA A 157 7.09 -2.28 -14.75
CA ALA A 157 8.09 -3.28 -14.37
C ALA A 157 8.24 -3.36 -12.84
N SER A 158 8.32 -2.20 -12.15
CA SER A 158 8.41 -2.16 -10.69
C SER A 158 7.18 -2.79 -10.01
N LYS A 159 5.97 -2.51 -10.54
CA LYS A 159 4.73 -3.07 -10.00
C LYS A 159 4.58 -4.57 -10.32
N GLY A 160 5.06 -5.03 -11.47
CA GLY A 160 5.16 -6.47 -11.78
C GLY A 160 6.09 -7.21 -10.80
N ALA A 161 7.22 -6.61 -10.42
CA ALA A 161 8.12 -7.17 -9.41
C ALA A 161 7.42 -7.29 -8.03
N VAL A 162 6.67 -6.27 -7.61
CA VAL A 162 5.87 -6.30 -6.36
C VAL A 162 4.88 -7.47 -6.37
N GLU A 163 4.22 -7.71 -7.51
CA GLU A 163 3.27 -8.82 -7.63
C GLU A 163 3.95 -10.18 -7.39
N GLN A 164 5.12 -10.41 -7.99
CA GLN A 164 5.83 -11.67 -7.83
C GLN A 164 6.42 -11.84 -6.43
N LEU A 165 7.05 -10.79 -5.86
CA LEU A 165 7.55 -10.82 -4.49
C LEU A 165 6.43 -11.21 -3.50
N THR A 166 5.24 -10.62 -3.66
CA THR A 166 4.12 -10.89 -2.77
C THR A 166 3.57 -12.31 -2.92
N ARG A 167 3.49 -12.83 -4.15
CA ARG A 167 3.05 -14.22 -4.40
C ARG A 167 4.00 -15.25 -3.82
N VAL A 168 5.32 -15.05 -4.01
CA VAL A 168 6.33 -15.95 -3.44
C VAL A 168 6.28 -15.90 -1.91
N PHE A 169 6.22 -14.71 -1.32
CA PHE A 169 6.07 -14.54 0.13
C PHE A 169 4.82 -15.26 0.68
N ALA A 170 3.68 -15.16 -0.02
CA ALA A 170 2.46 -15.87 0.37
C ALA A 170 2.67 -17.38 0.49
N LYS A 171 3.44 -17.97 -0.43
CA LYS A 171 3.75 -19.39 -0.43
C LYS A 171 4.74 -19.77 0.68
N GLU A 172 5.76 -18.94 0.90
CA GLU A 172 6.78 -19.15 1.92
C GLU A 172 6.23 -19.07 3.36
N GLN A 173 5.20 -18.23 3.58
CA GLN A 173 4.64 -17.97 4.91
C GLN A 173 3.32 -18.69 5.18
N GLY A 174 2.86 -19.53 4.27
CA GLY A 174 1.57 -20.24 4.37
C GLY A 174 1.46 -21.12 5.61
N GLU A 175 2.53 -21.81 6.01
CA GLU A 175 2.56 -22.66 7.22
C GLU A 175 2.31 -21.86 8.52
N ARG A 176 2.63 -20.58 8.53
CA ARG A 176 2.34 -19.66 9.64
C ARG A 176 0.92 -19.09 9.59
N GLY A 177 0.08 -19.53 8.63
CA GLY A 177 -1.26 -18.97 8.42
C GLY A 177 -1.27 -17.51 7.93
N ILE A 178 -0.13 -17.00 7.45
CA ILE A 178 -0.03 -15.63 6.93
C ILE A 178 -0.57 -15.62 5.49
N THR A 179 -1.54 -14.75 5.22
CA THR A 179 -1.97 -14.48 3.84
C THR A 179 -1.29 -13.25 3.28
N ALA A 180 -0.93 -13.29 2.00
CA ALA A 180 -0.36 -12.13 1.31
C ALA A 180 -1.00 -11.96 -0.06
N ASN A 181 -1.58 -10.78 -0.30
CA ASN A 181 -2.33 -10.46 -1.50
C ASN A 181 -1.87 -9.14 -2.12
N ILE A 182 -2.25 -8.96 -3.36
CA ILE A 182 -1.99 -7.76 -4.15
C ILE A 182 -3.31 -7.05 -4.42
N VAL A 183 -3.33 -5.74 -4.28
CA VAL A 183 -4.40 -4.90 -4.82
C VAL A 183 -3.82 -4.07 -5.96
N SER A 184 -4.47 -4.10 -7.13
CA SER A 184 -4.11 -3.30 -8.31
C SER A 184 -5.17 -2.22 -8.54
N PRO A 185 -4.93 -0.99 -8.02
CA PRO A 185 -5.82 0.13 -8.28
C PRO A 185 -5.83 0.52 -9.76
N GLY A 186 -7.01 0.94 -10.26
CA GLY A 186 -7.13 1.76 -11.44
C GLY A 186 -6.80 3.23 -11.15
N PRO A 187 -7.25 4.17 -12.00
CA PRO A 187 -7.17 5.60 -11.73
C PRO A 187 -7.93 5.95 -10.44
N VAL A 188 -7.21 6.48 -9.44
CA VAL A 188 -7.78 6.89 -8.14
C VAL A 188 -7.50 8.36 -7.90
N ASN A 189 -8.48 9.11 -7.44
CA ASN A 189 -8.40 10.55 -7.15
C ASN A 189 -7.43 10.82 -5.99
N THR A 190 -6.17 10.99 -6.32
CA THR A 190 -5.07 11.30 -5.40
C THR A 190 -4.18 12.37 -6.03
N GLU A 191 -3.42 13.07 -5.21
CA GLU A 191 -2.43 14.04 -5.70
C GLU A 191 -1.46 13.40 -6.71
N MET A 192 -0.97 12.18 -6.45
CA MET A 192 -0.10 11.42 -7.38
C MET A 192 -0.76 11.21 -8.74
N PHE A 193 -2.06 10.98 -8.80
CA PHE A 193 -2.80 10.77 -10.04
C PHE A 193 -3.14 12.08 -10.74
N THR A 194 -3.55 13.12 -10.01
CA THR A 194 -4.06 14.37 -10.59
C THR A 194 -2.97 15.35 -11.00
N THR A 195 -1.81 15.33 -10.32
CA THR A 195 -0.71 16.25 -10.62
C THR A 195 -0.27 16.16 -12.08
N GLY A 196 -0.23 17.31 -12.75
CA GLY A 196 0.20 17.43 -14.15
C GLY A 196 -0.81 16.92 -15.19
N LYS A 197 -2.05 16.57 -14.79
CA LYS A 197 -3.09 16.15 -15.74
C LYS A 197 -4.19 17.23 -15.88
N SER A 198 -4.64 17.45 -17.12
CA SER A 198 -5.80 18.29 -17.39
C SER A 198 -7.10 17.59 -16.96
N GLU A 199 -8.15 18.40 -16.73
CA GLU A 199 -9.49 17.89 -16.43
C GLU A 199 -10.02 16.97 -17.53
N GLU A 200 -9.74 17.30 -18.80
CA GLU A 200 -10.10 16.47 -19.94
C GLU A 200 -9.44 15.09 -19.88
N THR A 201 -8.15 15.03 -19.53
CA THR A 201 -7.44 13.77 -19.35
C THR A 201 -8.05 12.95 -18.21
N ILE A 202 -8.37 13.58 -17.08
CA ILE A 202 -9.03 12.91 -15.95
C ILE A 202 -10.41 12.39 -16.35
N LYS A 203 -11.19 13.18 -17.08
CA LYS A 203 -12.51 12.77 -17.59
C LYS A 203 -12.42 11.60 -18.57
N ARG A 204 -11.41 11.61 -19.47
CA ARG A 204 -11.15 10.48 -20.37
C ARG A 204 -10.81 9.21 -19.60
N MET A 205 -9.97 9.30 -18.56
CA MET A 205 -9.61 8.16 -17.73
C MET A 205 -10.79 7.65 -16.89
N ALA A 206 -11.68 8.54 -16.44
CA ALA A 206 -12.94 8.16 -15.81
C ALA A 206 -13.84 7.35 -16.75
N GLY A 207 -13.88 7.72 -18.04
CA GLY A 207 -14.63 7.02 -19.08
C GLY A 207 -14.10 5.62 -19.42
N MET A 208 -12.88 5.26 -19.04
CA MET A 208 -12.36 3.90 -19.18
C MET A 208 -12.96 2.95 -18.13
N SER A 209 -13.44 3.47 -17.03
CA SER A 209 -14.07 2.67 -15.98
C SER A 209 -15.51 2.30 -16.36
N PHE A 210 -15.90 1.04 -16.20
CA PHE A 210 -17.27 0.57 -16.45
C PHE A 210 -18.29 1.25 -15.53
N VAL A 211 -17.84 1.78 -14.39
CA VAL A 211 -18.69 2.54 -13.46
C VAL A 211 -18.65 4.05 -13.71
N GLY A 212 -18.00 4.51 -14.79
CA GLY A 212 -18.04 5.88 -15.29
C GLY A 212 -17.37 6.94 -14.41
N ARG A 213 -16.49 6.54 -13.48
CA ARG A 213 -15.79 7.49 -12.60
C ARG A 213 -14.37 7.05 -12.28
N VAL A 214 -13.55 8.00 -11.88
CA VAL A 214 -12.28 7.75 -11.19
C VAL A 214 -12.59 7.18 -9.79
N GLY A 215 -11.80 6.20 -9.35
CA GLY A 215 -11.90 5.66 -8.01
C GLY A 215 -11.58 6.70 -6.93
N GLN A 216 -12.08 6.48 -5.73
CA GLN A 216 -11.69 7.25 -4.55
C GLN A 216 -10.75 6.40 -3.68
N PRO A 217 -9.89 7.00 -2.85
CA PRO A 217 -9.05 6.25 -1.91
C PRO A 217 -9.83 5.25 -1.07
N ALA A 218 -11.07 5.57 -0.70
CA ALA A 218 -11.96 4.70 0.05
C ALA A 218 -12.37 3.43 -0.71
N ASP A 219 -12.42 3.46 -2.06
CA ASP A 219 -12.71 2.27 -2.86
C ASP A 219 -11.59 1.22 -2.70
N ILE A 220 -10.34 1.69 -2.58
CA ILE A 220 -9.18 0.83 -2.37
C ILE A 220 -9.08 0.37 -0.91
N ALA A 221 -9.30 1.29 0.03
CA ALA A 221 -9.19 1.00 1.45
C ALA A 221 -10.19 -0.08 1.92
N ARG A 222 -11.39 -0.15 1.34
CA ARG A 222 -12.37 -1.20 1.62
C ARG A 222 -11.92 -2.58 1.14
N VAL A 223 -11.27 -2.67 -0.01
CA VAL A 223 -10.71 -3.93 -0.51
C VAL A 223 -9.55 -4.37 0.39
N VAL A 224 -8.69 -3.44 0.80
CA VAL A 224 -7.61 -3.74 1.77
C VAL A 224 -8.20 -4.22 3.10
N LEU A 225 -9.21 -3.55 3.64
CA LEU A 225 -9.88 -3.96 4.89
C LEU A 225 -10.40 -5.40 4.80
N PHE A 226 -11.09 -5.76 3.71
CA PHE A 226 -11.52 -7.14 3.49
C PHE A 226 -10.35 -8.11 3.52
N LEU A 227 -9.29 -7.84 2.76
CA LEU A 227 -8.13 -8.73 2.63
C LEU A 227 -7.33 -8.91 3.94
N VAL A 228 -7.38 -7.95 4.85
CA VAL A 228 -6.70 -8.05 6.15
C VAL A 228 -7.61 -8.55 7.26
N SER A 229 -8.89 -8.76 7.00
CA SER A 229 -9.85 -9.33 7.95
C SER A 229 -9.81 -10.88 7.95
N ASP A 230 -10.46 -11.47 8.93
CA ASP A 230 -10.60 -12.93 9.03
C ASP A 230 -11.51 -13.50 7.92
N GLU A 231 -12.40 -12.69 7.34
CA GLU A 231 -13.28 -13.06 6.22
C GLU A 231 -12.49 -13.45 4.96
N ALA A 232 -11.28 -12.90 4.78
CA ALA A 232 -10.39 -13.25 3.68
C ALA A 232 -9.38 -14.34 4.03
N GLY A 233 -9.60 -15.11 5.09
CA GLY A 233 -8.63 -16.11 5.58
C GLY A 233 -8.24 -17.20 4.58
N TRP A 234 -9.02 -17.42 3.53
CA TRP A 234 -8.72 -18.37 2.43
C TRP A 234 -8.27 -17.69 1.13
N VAL A 235 -8.06 -16.36 1.16
CA VAL A 235 -7.59 -15.58 0.01
C VAL A 235 -6.11 -15.27 0.20
N THR A 236 -5.24 -15.89 -0.59
CA THR A 236 -3.78 -15.65 -0.56
C THR A 236 -3.16 -15.79 -1.95
N GLY A 237 -2.08 -15.07 -2.22
CA GLY A 237 -1.39 -15.06 -3.52
C GLY A 237 -2.16 -14.36 -4.66
N GLN A 238 -3.30 -13.74 -4.37
CA GLN A 238 -4.19 -13.16 -5.38
C GLN A 238 -3.82 -11.73 -5.73
N ASN A 239 -4.07 -11.34 -6.98
CA ASN A 239 -4.01 -9.95 -7.43
C ASN A 239 -5.42 -9.46 -7.77
N ILE A 240 -5.99 -8.64 -6.91
CA ILE A 240 -7.35 -8.12 -7.03
C ILE A 240 -7.31 -6.74 -7.68
N SER A 241 -7.91 -6.62 -8.87
CA SER A 241 -8.09 -5.32 -9.52
C SER A 241 -9.22 -4.53 -8.84
N ALA A 242 -8.88 -3.43 -8.22
CA ALA A 242 -9.82 -2.45 -7.68
C ALA A 242 -9.86 -1.23 -8.62
N SER A 243 -10.45 -1.39 -9.80
CA SER A 243 -10.27 -0.48 -10.92
C SER A 243 -11.58 0.02 -11.58
N GLY A 244 -12.74 -0.43 -11.11
CA GLY A 244 -14.01 -0.16 -11.79
C GLY A 244 -14.09 -0.81 -13.17
N GLY A 245 -13.35 -1.91 -13.40
CA GLY A 245 -13.36 -2.66 -14.66
C GLY A 245 -12.37 -2.17 -15.72
N VAL A 246 -11.42 -1.26 -15.36
CA VAL A 246 -10.40 -0.74 -16.30
C VAL A 246 -9.43 -1.84 -16.75
N ALA A 247 -9.13 -2.81 -15.89
CA ALA A 247 -8.25 -3.97 -16.19
C ALA A 247 -8.54 -5.15 -15.26
#